data_0fa80db3a932761ad6973e329b702176
#
_entry.id   0fa80db3a932761ad6973e329b702176
#
_cell.length_a   1.000
_cell.length_b   1.000
_cell.length_c   1.000
_cell.angle_alpha   90.00
_cell.angle_beta   90.00
_cell.angle_gamma   90.00
#
_symmetry.space_group_name_H-M   'P 1'
#
loop_
_entity.id
_entity.type
_entity.pdbx_description
1 polymer ?
#
loop_
_entity_poly.entity_id
_entity_poly.type
_entity_poly.pdbx_seq_one_letter_code
_entity_poly.pdbx_strand_id
1 'polypeptide(L)'
;MSRFNYTTKTRKILADLYTPVGVYMRLRDIYPQSALMESSDYHGSENSRSFIGVHPMASIAVGHGIVTATYPDGKVEKQELPTFGEGKGEECKLAISKAINDFVKSFHVEGEGKDFCGLYGFTTFNAVRYFENIPVKDTTMEKNDAPDIYYIMYKDIIVFDHYNNTMELIALSDAEGSAGEAELDALLKAINKANVKPYDFHPVGDTTSTLTDEQHKENVRKCIQHCLRGDVFQIVVSRRFVQKYEGDDFKLYRALRSINPSPYLFYFDFGGYRIFGSSPETHNRIVGNKAFIDPIAGTTKRTGDIEQDRKAAEFLRNDPKENAEHVMLVDLARNDLSRNCHGVKVDFYKDMQFYSHVIHLVSRVSGTLDKDADHIKEFIDTFPAGTLSGAPKVRAMQIISELEPHNRGAYGGCIGFIGLNGDLNQAIVIRTFISRNGELWFQAGSGVVAKSNDQYELEECNNKLGALTKAIHIAEQL
;
A
#
# COMPACT_ATOMS: atom_id res chain seq x y z
N MET A 1 8.06 15.23 26.64
CA MET A 1 9.44 15.05 26.15
C MET A 1 9.51 13.71 25.46
N SER A 2 10.16 13.64 24.30
CA SER A 2 10.39 12.39 23.59
C SER A 2 11.27 11.45 24.44
N ARG A 3 10.96 10.16 24.37
CA ARG A 3 11.68 9.13 25.13
C ARG A 3 13.02 8.77 24.47
N PHE A 4 13.03 8.83 23.13
CA PHE A 4 14.19 8.48 22.32
C PHE A 4 14.58 9.66 21.44
N ASN A 5 15.84 10.08 21.56
CA ASN A 5 16.38 11.20 20.81
C ASN A 5 17.54 10.70 19.94
N TYR A 6 17.45 10.96 18.65
CA TYR A 6 18.42 10.57 17.64
C TYR A 6 18.87 11.76 16.82
N THR A 7 20.08 11.66 16.30
CA THR A 7 20.62 12.56 15.29
C THR A 7 20.92 11.73 14.04
N THR A 8 20.55 12.22 12.87
CA THR A 8 20.93 11.58 11.63
C THR A 8 22.39 11.85 11.29
N LYS A 9 23.07 10.82 10.80
CA LYS A 9 24.32 10.95 10.05
C LYS A 9 24.00 10.58 8.60
N THR A 10 24.47 11.39 7.66
CA THR A 10 24.16 11.22 6.26
C THR A 10 25.41 11.17 5.40
N ARG A 11 25.36 10.40 4.33
CA ARG A 11 26.38 10.35 3.30
C ARG A 11 25.76 10.30 1.91
N LYS A 12 25.95 11.35 1.16
CA LYS A 12 25.42 11.46 -0.19
C LYS A 12 26.49 11.14 -1.23
N ILE A 13 26.15 10.24 -2.16
CA ILE A 13 27.03 9.83 -3.26
C ILE A 13 26.26 9.85 -4.59
N LEU A 14 26.98 9.77 -5.72
CA LEU A 14 26.35 9.57 -7.03
C LEU A 14 25.72 8.19 -7.12
N ALA A 15 24.55 8.11 -7.72
CA ALA A 15 23.80 6.86 -7.91
C ALA A 15 24.00 6.22 -9.28
N ASP A 16 24.89 6.75 -10.12
CA ASP A 16 25.12 6.33 -11.50
C ASP A 16 25.56 4.85 -11.67
N LEU A 17 26.14 4.27 -10.62
CA LEU A 17 26.55 2.86 -10.56
C LEU A 17 25.61 1.98 -9.72
N TYR A 18 24.52 2.55 -9.21
CA TYR A 18 23.63 1.88 -8.27
C TYR A 18 22.17 1.97 -8.73
N THR A 19 21.45 0.87 -8.54
CA THR A 19 19.99 0.83 -8.69
C THR A 19 19.36 0.40 -7.37
N PRO A 20 18.15 0.84 -7.04
CA PRO A 20 17.47 0.42 -5.80
C PRO A 20 17.41 -1.10 -5.67
N VAL A 21 17.00 -1.81 -6.73
CA VAL A 21 16.98 -3.28 -6.78
C VAL A 21 18.37 -3.88 -6.56
N GLY A 22 19.38 -3.35 -7.23
CA GLY A 22 20.76 -3.86 -7.13
C GLY A 22 21.35 -3.67 -5.73
N VAL A 23 21.07 -2.54 -5.08
CA VAL A 23 21.48 -2.28 -3.69
C VAL A 23 20.70 -3.17 -2.73
N TYR A 24 19.37 -3.28 -2.90
CA TYR A 24 18.55 -4.14 -2.05
C TYR A 24 18.99 -5.61 -2.12
N MET A 25 19.30 -6.14 -3.30
CA MET A 25 19.81 -7.50 -3.47
C MET A 25 21.15 -7.74 -2.74
N ARG A 26 21.95 -6.72 -2.53
CA ARG A 26 23.19 -6.83 -1.76
C ARG A 26 22.97 -6.80 -0.25
N LEU A 27 21.88 -6.19 0.19
CA LEU A 27 21.62 -5.94 1.60
C LEU A 27 20.66 -6.95 2.22
N ARG A 28 19.68 -7.45 1.49
CA ARG A 28 18.57 -8.25 2.03
C ARG A 28 19.00 -9.55 2.72
N ASP A 29 20.09 -10.20 2.27
CA ASP A 29 20.61 -11.41 2.90
C ASP A 29 21.46 -11.10 4.15
N ILE A 30 21.88 -9.86 4.32
CA ILE A 30 22.63 -9.37 5.48
C ILE A 30 21.69 -8.80 6.53
N TYR A 31 20.66 -8.09 6.07
CA TYR A 31 19.71 -7.36 6.91
C TYR A 31 18.29 -7.94 6.73
N PRO A 32 17.89 -8.90 7.57
CA PRO A 32 16.52 -9.43 7.54
C PRO A 32 15.50 -8.37 7.95
N GLN A 33 14.24 -8.59 7.58
CA GLN A 33 13.14 -7.65 7.83
C GLN A 33 13.40 -6.26 7.27
N SER A 34 13.84 -6.21 6.02
CA SER A 34 14.10 -4.99 5.28
C SER A 34 12.96 -4.65 4.32
N ALA A 35 12.96 -3.44 3.83
CA ALA A 35 11.95 -2.96 2.88
C ALA A 35 12.60 -2.24 1.69
N LEU A 36 12.01 -2.42 0.52
CA LEU A 36 12.28 -1.66 -0.69
C LEU A 36 11.00 -1.00 -1.14
N MET A 37 11.04 0.31 -1.36
CA MET A 37 9.96 1.08 -1.98
C MET A 37 10.53 1.88 -3.13
N GLU A 38 9.93 1.73 -4.31
CA GLU A 38 10.35 2.45 -5.50
C GLU A 38 9.19 3.23 -6.10
N SER A 39 9.51 4.31 -6.80
CA SER A 39 8.58 4.99 -7.70
C SER A 39 9.06 4.86 -9.12
N SER A 40 8.17 4.56 -10.05
CA SER A 40 8.43 4.63 -11.48
C SER A 40 7.85 5.90 -12.12
N ASP A 41 7.28 6.78 -11.32
CA ASP A 41 6.75 8.06 -11.79
C ASP A 41 7.84 9.14 -11.73
N TYR A 42 8.48 9.36 -12.86
CA TYR A 42 9.55 10.36 -13.00
C TYR A 42 9.06 11.72 -13.52
N HIS A 43 7.74 11.94 -13.58
CA HIS A 43 7.18 13.19 -14.13
C HIS A 43 7.30 14.40 -13.20
N GLY A 44 7.86 14.24 -12.00
CA GLY A 44 8.10 15.34 -11.07
C GLY A 44 9.16 15.01 -10.04
N SER A 45 9.89 16.02 -9.56
CA SER A 45 10.91 15.87 -8.53
C SER A 45 10.35 15.33 -7.20
N GLU A 46 9.05 15.52 -6.93
CA GLU A 46 8.39 15.11 -5.70
C GLU A 46 8.18 13.60 -5.57
N ASN A 47 8.05 12.88 -6.70
CA ASN A 47 7.72 11.44 -6.74
C ASN A 47 8.88 10.58 -7.28
N SER A 48 10.04 11.16 -7.51
CA SER A 48 11.18 10.48 -8.15
C SER A 48 12.15 9.86 -7.14
N ARG A 49 11.66 9.32 -6.02
CA ARG A 49 12.50 8.74 -4.98
C ARG A 49 12.20 7.27 -4.75
N SER A 50 13.26 6.52 -4.42
CA SER A 50 13.15 5.15 -3.92
C SER A 50 13.83 5.04 -2.57
N PHE A 51 13.35 4.11 -1.74
CA PHE A 51 13.77 3.95 -0.36
C PHE A 51 14.11 2.50 -0.07
N ILE A 52 15.17 2.29 0.72
CA ILE A 52 15.49 1.00 1.33
C ILE A 52 15.60 1.22 2.83
N GLY A 53 14.83 0.47 3.62
CA GLY A 53 14.94 0.45 5.08
C GLY A 53 15.60 -0.84 5.55
N VAL A 54 16.60 -0.72 6.40
CA VAL A 54 17.29 -1.86 7.05
C VAL A 54 17.47 -1.61 8.54
N HIS A 55 17.78 -2.63 9.31
CA HIS A 55 17.87 -2.59 10.76
C HIS A 55 16.58 -2.11 11.45
N PRO A 56 15.54 -2.96 11.55
CA PRO A 56 14.35 -2.64 12.34
C PRO A 56 14.74 -2.30 13.78
N MET A 57 14.34 -1.14 14.27
CA MET A 57 14.69 -0.68 15.63
C MET A 57 13.50 -0.55 16.54
N ALA A 58 12.32 -0.32 16.00
CA ALA A 58 11.08 -0.19 16.73
C ALA A 58 9.91 -0.57 15.84
N SER A 59 8.79 -0.95 16.43
CA SER A 59 7.59 -1.29 15.67
C SER A 59 6.32 -1.08 16.48
N ILE A 60 5.21 -0.83 15.77
CA ILE A 60 3.87 -0.83 16.33
C ILE A 60 2.99 -1.75 15.52
N ALA A 61 2.26 -2.63 16.20
CA ALA A 61 1.35 -3.59 15.59
C ALA A 61 -0.02 -3.55 16.26
N VAL A 62 -1.08 -3.78 15.49
CA VAL A 62 -2.43 -4.01 15.99
C VAL A 62 -2.91 -5.34 15.44
N GLY A 63 -3.27 -6.23 16.33
CA GLY A 63 -3.80 -7.55 15.96
C GLY A 63 -4.56 -8.17 17.12
N HIS A 64 -5.64 -8.87 16.81
CA HIS A 64 -6.48 -9.56 17.82
C HIS A 64 -6.96 -8.65 18.97
N GLY A 65 -7.26 -7.37 18.66
CA GLY A 65 -7.71 -6.41 19.65
C GLY A 65 -6.61 -5.87 20.58
N ILE A 66 -5.35 -6.09 20.24
CA ILE A 66 -4.20 -5.65 21.05
C ILE A 66 -3.29 -4.77 20.20
N VAL A 67 -2.96 -3.59 20.73
CA VAL A 67 -1.85 -2.78 20.25
C VAL A 67 -0.57 -3.26 20.94
N THR A 68 0.46 -3.55 20.16
CA THR A 68 1.78 -3.94 20.67
C THR A 68 2.83 -2.96 20.13
N ALA A 69 3.48 -2.21 21.02
CA ALA A 69 4.58 -1.32 20.68
C ALA A 69 5.90 -1.90 21.17
N THR A 70 6.87 -2.05 20.29
CA THR A 70 8.23 -2.51 20.60
C THR A 70 9.19 -1.35 20.40
N TYR A 71 9.96 -1.04 21.42
CA TYR A 71 10.86 0.11 21.46
C TYR A 71 12.34 -0.27 21.30
N PRO A 72 13.23 0.68 20.94
CA PRO A 72 14.65 0.41 20.73
C PRO A 72 15.40 -0.16 21.95
N ASP A 73 14.92 0.14 23.17
CA ASP A 73 15.44 -0.40 24.42
C ASP A 73 14.98 -1.85 24.72
N GLY A 74 14.26 -2.46 23.79
CA GLY A 74 13.71 -3.81 23.94
C GLY A 74 12.41 -3.87 24.75
N LYS A 75 11.92 -2.75 25.26
CA LYS A 75 10.65 -2.71 25.98
C LYS A 75 9.50 -2.95 25.03
N VAL A 76 8.59 -3.84 25.45
CA VAL A 76 7.33 -4.12 24.75
C VAL A 76 6.17 -3.63 25.60
N GLU A 77 5.36 -2.77 25.04
CA GLU A 77 4.13 -2.27 25.66
C GLU A 77 2.93 -2.85 24.92
N LYS A 78 1.93 -3.31 25.68
CA LYS A 78 0.69 -3.87 25.14
C LYS A 78 -0.50 -3.10 25.72
N GLN A 79 -1.45 -2.79 24.86
CA GLN A 79 -2.70 -2.13 25.22
C GLN A 79 -3.86 -2.89 24.59
N GLU A 80 -4.82 -3.31 25.37
CA GLU A 80 -6.09 -3.84 24.86
C GLU A 80 -6.95 -2.71 24.26
N LEU A 81 -7.53 -2.98 23.11
CA LEU A 81 -8.46 -2.07 22.47
C LEU A 81 -9.86 -2.27 23.05
N PRO A 82 -10.67 -1.20 23.11
CA PRO A 82 -12.09 -1.34 23.39
C PRO A 82 -12.74 -2.30 22.37
N THR A 83 -13.60 -3.18 22.87
CA THR A 83 -14.37 -4.06 21.97
C THR A 83 -15.30 -3.23 21.11
N PHE A 84 -15.25 -3.42 19.79
CA PHE A 84 -16.18 -2.77 18.89
C PHE A 84 -17.61 -3.27 19.20
N GLY A 85 -18.53 -2.35 19.45
CA GLY A 85 -19.93 -2.64 19.76
C GLY A 85 -20.77 -1.38 19.59
N GLU A 86 -22.10 -1.48 19.74
CA GLU A 86 -22.97 -0.32 19.63
C GLU A 86 -22.46 0.85 20.51
N GLY A 87 -22.12 1.98 19.85
CA GLY A 87 -21.63 3.20 20.47
C GLY A 87 -20.13 3.26 20.78
N LYS A 88 -19.32 2.22 20.50
CA LYS A 88 -17.89 2.17 20.87
C LYS A 88 -16.91 2.23 19.69
N GLY A 89 -17.39 2.34 18.46
CA GLY A 89 -16.50 2.41 17.28
C GLY A 89 -15.56 3.61 17.29
N GLU A 90 -16.08 4.76 17.71
CA GLU A 90 -15.26 5.98 17.83
C GLU A 90 -14.20 5.86 18.94
N GLU A 91 -14.50 5.20 20.05
CA GLU A 91 -13.51 4.93 21.12
C GLU A 91 -12.34 4.06 20.59
N CYS A 92 -12.65 3.04 19.77
CA CYS A 92 -11.63 2.17 19.20
C CYS A 92 -10.73 2.92 18.18
N LYS A 93 -11.33 3.72 17.30
CA LYS A 93 -10.60 4.60 16.37
C LYS A 93 -9.65 5.54 17.12
N LEU A 94 -10.15 6.22 18.14
CA LEU A 94 -9.37 7.14 18.96
C LEU A 94 -8.26 6.43 19.72
N ALA A 95 -8.51 5.22 20.23
CA ALA A 95 -7.49 4.44 20.92
C ALA A 95 -6.32 4.04 19.99
N ILE A 96 -6.63 3.60 18.76
CA ILE A 96 -5.60 3.26 17.77
C ILE A 96 -4.85 4.51 17.31
N SER A 97 -5.58 5.57 16.95
CA SER A 97 -4.96 6.83 16.55
C SER A 97 -4.03 7.36 17.63
N LYS A 98 -4.50 7.39 18.88
CA LYS A 98 -3.69 7.81 20.03
C LYS A 98 -2.46 6.93 20.20
N ALA A 99 -2.59 5.61 20.11
CA ALA A 99 -1.47 4.68 20.29
C ALA A 99 -0.37 4.90 19.22
N ILE A 100 -0.75 5.08 17.95
CA ILE A 100 0.20 5.36 16.86
C ILE A 100 0.84 6.74 17.07
N ASN A 101 0.06 7.76 17.39
CA ASN A 101 0.58 9.11 17.65
C ASN A 101 1.52 9.15 18.86
N ASP A 102 1.18 8.47 19.95
CA ASP A 102 2.03 8.40 21.15
C ASP A 102 3.34 7.65 20.85
N PHE A 103 3.25 6.58 20.03
CA PHE A 103 4.45 5.88 19.57
C PHE A 103 5.35 6.79 18.73
N VAL A 104 4.80 7.49 17.75
CA VAL A 104 5.54 8.46 16.90
C VAL A 104 6.16 9.56 17.76
N LYS A 105 5.42 10.14 18.69
CA LYS A 105 5.89 11.19 19.62
C LYS A 105 6.97 10.71 20.59
N SER A 106 7.14 9.41 20.76
CA SER A 106 8.22 8.83 21.56
C SER A 106 9.60 9.08 20.95
N PHE A 107 9.66 9.38 19.65
CA PHE A 107 10.89 9.61 18.91
C PHE A 107 11.07 11.09 18.57
N HIS A 108 12.28 11.57 18.73
CA HIS A 108 12.71 12.87 18.22
C HIS A 108 13.97 12.66 17.38
N VAL A 109 13.94 13.15 16.15
CA VAL A 109 15.05 13.02 15.20
C VAL A 109 15.44 14.38 14.68
N GLU A 110 16.71 14.71 14.74
CA GLU A 110 17.29 15.93 14.20
C GLU A 110 18.36 15.61 13.14
N GLY A 111 18.63 16.57 12.27
CA GLY A 111 19.67 16.48 11.25
C GLY A 111 19.14 16.43 9.84
N GLU A 112 20.05 16.28 8.88
CA GLU A 112 19.74 16.16 7.44
C GLU A 112 19.10 14.80 7.15
N GLY A 113 18.11 14.75 6.27
CA GLY A 113 17.40 13.49 5.94
C GLY A 113 16.39 13.00 6.98
N LYS A 114 16.16 13.74 8.07
CA LYS A 114 15.21 13.38 9.14
C LYS A 114 13.79 13.13 8.62
N ASP A 115 13.39 13.80 7.55
CA ASP A 115 12.04 13.68 6.97
C ASP A 115 11.78 12.30 6.33
N PHE A 116 12.83 11.51 6.10
CA PHE A 116 12.74 10.12 5.66
C PHE A 116 12.69 9.13 6.84
N CYS A 117 12.94 9.61 8.06
CA CYS A 117 12.83 8.80 9.26
C CYS A 117 11.38 8.73 9.71
N GLY A 118 10.87 7.53 9.89
CA GLY A 118 9.47 7.30 10.24
C GLY A 118 9.12 5.84 10.24
N LEU A 119 7.85 5.57 10.13
CA LEU A 119 7.27 4.24 10.16
C LEU A 119 6.94 3.78 8.74
N TYR A 120 7.39 2.60 8.39
CA TYR A 120 7.15 1.94 7.11
C TYR A 120 6.39 0.65 7.33
N GLY A 121 5.27 0.45 6.65
CA GLY A 121 4.47 -0.74 6.88
C GLY A 121 3.11 -0.69 6.21
N PHE A 122 2.15 -1.41 6.78
CA PHE A 122 0.84 -1.61 6.19
C PHE A 122 -0.30 -1.55 7.20
N THR A 123 -1.48 -1.29 6.65
CA THR A 123 -2.79 -1.47 7.30
C THR A 123 -3.62 -2.39 6.42
N THR A 124 -3.99 -3.57 6.90
CA THR A 124 -4.81 -4.53 6.15
C THR A 124 -6.25 -4.04 6.00
N PHE A 125 -6.96 -4.55 4.99
CA PHE A 125 -8.41 -4.32 4.89
C PHE A 125 -9.15 -4.79 6.15
N ASN A 126 -8.67 -5.83 6.81
CA ASN A 126 -9.26 -6.36 8.04
C ASN A 126 -9.30 -5.35 9.19
N ALA A 127 -8.45 -4.32 9.16
CA ALA A 127 -8.46 -3.25 10.18
C ALA A 127 -9.79 -2.50 10.26
N VAL A 128 -10.65 -2.62 9.24
CA VAL A 128 -12.02 -2.06 9.26
C VAL A 128 -12.82 -2.50 10.49
N ARG A 129 -12.52 -3.69 11.04
CA ARG A 129 -13.14 -4.19 12.29
C ARG A 129 -12.95 -3.27 13.49
N TYR A 130 -11.89 -2.47 13.49
CA TYR A 130 -11.60 -1.49 14.54
C TYR A 130 -12.18 -0.11 14.24
N PHE A 131 -12.52 0.14 12.98
CA PHE A 131 -12.94 1.46 12.52
C PHE A 131 -14.44 1.57 12.30
N GLU A 132 -15.09 0.47 11.94
CA GLU A 132 -16.53 0.44 11.65
C GLU A 132 -17.13 -0.88 12.15
N ASN A 133 -18.46 -0.90 12.33
CA ASN A 133 -19.18 -2.11 12.71
C ASN A 133 -19.30 -3.09 11.52
N ILE A 134 -18.21 -3.76 11.24
CA ILE A 134 -18.10 -4.70 10.13
C ILE A 134 -17.54 -6.02 10.66
N PRO A 135 -18.28 -7.13 10.50
CA PRO A 135 -17.76 -8.44 10.84
C PRO A 135 -16.64 -8.83 9.89
N VAL A 136 -15.48 -9.18 10.41
CA VAL A 136 -14.37 -9.74 9.65
C VAL A 136 -14.23 -11.20 10.00
N LYS A 137 -14.21 -12.05 8.98
CA LYS A 137 -14.07 -13.50 9.16
C LYS A 137 -12.64 -13.82 9.59
N ASP A 138 -12.49 -14.28 10.83
CA ASP A 138 -11.23 -14.83 11.31
C ASP A 138 -11.33 -16.34 11.24
N THR A 139 -10.60 -16.92 10.32
CA THR A 139 -10.46 -18.35 10.25
C THR A 139 -9.06 -18.71 10.73
N THR A 140 -8.98 -19.42 11.84
CA THR A 140 -7.72 -19.96 12.37
C THR A 140 -7.09 -21.00 11.43
N MET A 141 -7.88 -21.52 10.48
CA MET A 141 -7.46 -22.46 9.44
C MET A 141 -6.73 -21.76 8.28
N GLU A 142 -7.00 -20.49 8.06
CA GLU A 142 -6.30 -19.70 7.07
C GLU A 142 -5.03 -19.13 7.72
N LYS A 143 -3.91 -19.26 7.06
CA LYS A 143 -2.62 -18.74 7.49
C LYS A 143 -2.55 -17.19 7.45
N ASN A 144 -3.68 -16.55 7.66
CA ASN A 144 -3.86 -15.09 7.60
C ASN A 144 -3.95 -14.51 9.03
N ASP A 145 -2.92 -14.76 9.82
CA ASP A 145 -2.78 -14.38 11.23
C ASP A 145 -1.78 -13.21 11.43
N ALA A 146 -1.34 -12.58 10.35
CA ALA A 146 -0.53 -11.37 10.42
C ALA A 146 -1.31 -10.24 11.15
N PRO A 147 -0.62 -9.30 11.80
CA PRO A 147 -1.27 -8.14 12.38
C PRO A 147 -2.14 -7.39 11.36
N ASP A 148 -3.25 -6.81 11.81
CA ASP A 148 -4.11 -5.98 10.96
C ASP A 148 -3.44 -4.64 10.60
N ILE A 149 -2.58 -4.14 11.50
CA ILE A 149 -1.75 -2.95 11.28
C ILE A 149 -0.34 -3.30 11.73
N TYR A 150 0.66 -3.01 10.91
CA TYR A 150 2.05 -3.21 11.28
C TYR A 150 2.97 -2.21 10.60
N TYR A 151 3.65 -1.41 11.40
CA TYR A 151 4.61 -0.41 10.96
C TYR A 151 5.93 -0.57 11.71
N ILE A 152 7.04 -0.45 10.98
CA ILE A 152 8.41 -0.61 11.46
C ILE A 152 9.17 0.70 11.28
N MET A 153 9.93 1.09 12.29
CA MET A 153 10.93 2.15 12.19
C MET A 153 12.29 1.51 11.94
N TYR A 154 12.92 1.92 10.84
CA TYR A 154 14.26 1.47 10.47
C TYR A 154 15.31 2.43 11.01
N LYS A 155 16.43 1.87 11.47
CA LYS A 155 17.58 2.64 11.94
C LYS A 155 18.36 3.25 10.78
N ASP A 156 18.49 2.50 9.68
CA ASP A 156 19.20 2.92 8.50
C ASP A 156 18.28 2.98 7.30
N ILE A 157 18.37 4.08 6.57
CA ILE A 157 17.55 4.33 5.38
C ILE A 157 18.46 4.75 4.24
N ILE A 158 18.22 4.21 3.06
CA ILE A 158 18.90 4.58 1.83
C ILE A 158 17.86 5.23 0.92
N VAL A 159 18.13 6.45 0.49
CA VAL A 159 17.24 7.23 -0.37
C VAL A 159 17.90 7.41 -1.73
N PHE A 160 17.25 6.98 -2.78
CA PHE A 160 17.61 7.31 -4.16
C PHE A 160 16.80 8.50 -4.62
N ASP A 161 17.46 9.52 -5.08
CA ASP A 161 16.85 10.65 -5.79
C ASP A 161 17.16 10.46 -7.29
N HIS A 162 16.15 9.96 -8.02
CA HIS A 162 16.29 9.66 -9.45
C HIS A 162 16.39 10.91 -10.32
N TYR A 163 15.84 12.03 -9.86
CA TYR A 163 15.92 13.29 -10.56
C TYR A 163 17.34 13.88 -10.54
N ASN A 164 17.98 13.82 -9.36
CA ASN A 164 19.35 14.32 -9.16
C ASN A 164 20.41 13.24 -9.37
N ASN A 165 20.02 11.99 -9.61
CA ASN A 165 20.91 10.83 -9.75
C ASN A 165 21.85 10.66 -8.55
N THR A 166 21.28 10.76 -7.33
CA THR A 166 22.04 10.63 -6.09
C THR A 166 21.46 9.56 -5.20
N MET A 167 22.34 8.95 -4.39
CA MET A 167 21.97 8.02 -3.32
C MET A 167 22.46 8.59 -1.99
N GLU A 168 21.56 8.70 -1.02
CA GLU A 168 21.85 9.19 0.32
C GLU A 168 21.69 8.07 1.33
N LEU A 169 22.73 7.78 2.08
CA LEU A 169 22.73 6.86 3.22
C LEU A 169 22.44 7.67 4.47
N ILE A 170 21.44 7.24 5.26
CA ILE A 170 21.01 7.90 6.48
C ILE A 170 21.07 6.88 7.61
N ALA A 171 21.81 7.16 8.67
CA ALA A 171 21.88 6.35 9.88
C ALA A 171 21.41 7.14 11.09
N LEU A 172 20.51 6.58 11.89
CA LEU A 172 20.10 7.13 13.17
C LEU A 172 21.16 6.79 14.24
N SER A 173 21.71 7.82 14.86
CA SER A 173 22.68 7.72 15.95
C SER A 173 22.10 8.29 17.23
N ASP A 174 22.49 7.75 18.38
CA ASP A 174 22.21 8.36 19.67
C ASP A 174 22.89 9.74 19.80
N ALA A 175 22.62 10.43 20.91
CA ALA A 175 23.08 11.80 21.13
C ALA A 175 24.61 11.96 21.09
N GLU A 176 25.40 10.90 21.29
CA GLU A 176 26.87 10.94 21.27
C GLU A 176 27.45 10.86 19.83
N GLY A 177 26.64 10.48 18.85
CA GLY A 177 26.92 10.64 17.41
C GLY A 177 28.05 9.79 16.80
N SER A 178 28.82 9.05 17.59
CA SER A 178 29.99 8.32 17.14
C SER A 178 29.66 7.01 16.38
N ALA A 179 28.53 6.42 16.66
CA ALA A 179 28.10 5.16 16.05
C ALA A 179 27.66 5.33 14.58
N GLY A 180 27.06 6.47 14.22
CA GLY A 180 26.48 6.69 12.91
C GLY A 180 27.47 6.66 11.75
N GLU A 181 28.68 7.18 11.92
CA GLU A 181 29.71 7.12 10.86
C GLU A 181 30.17 5.68 10.59
N ALA A 182 30.37 4.89 11.65
CA ALA A 182 30.75 3.48 11.52
C ALA A 182 29.65 2.65 10.83
N GLU A 183 28.37 2.98 11.06
CA GLU A 183 27.23 2.36 10.38
C GLU A 183 27.17 2.73 8.91
N LEU A 184 27.36 4.00 8.55
CA LEU A 184 27.45 4.44 7.16
C LEU A 184 28.59 3.72 6.41
N ASP A 185 29.76 3.57 7.05
CA ASP A 185 30.88 2.82 6.49
C ASP A 185 30.55 1.33 6.31
N ALA A 186 29.86 0.72 7.26
CA ALA A 186 29.42 -0.68 7.19
C ALA A 186 28.41 -0.89 6.08
N LEU A 187 27.43 0.00 5.95
CA LEU A 187 26.45 -0.04 4.85
C LEU A 187 27.11 0.12 3.50
N LEU A 188 27.98 1.12 3.33
CA LEU A 188 28.67 1.36 2.07
C LEU A 188 29.58 0.19 1.70
N LYS A 189 30.24 -0.40 2.69
CA LYS A 189 31.05 -1.61 2.51
C LYS A 189 30.21 -2.80 2.07
N ALA A 190 29.02 -2.99 2.67
CA ALA A 190 28.10 -4.05 2.27
C ALA A 190 27.61 -3.84 0.83
N ILE A 191 27.19 -2.62 0.47
CA ILE A 191 26.77 -2.26 -0.88
C ILE A 191 27.87 -2.54 -1.92
N ASN A 192 29.14 -2.21 -1.59
CA ASN A 192 30.24 -2.32 -2.55
C ASN A 192 30.89 -3.70 -2.62
N LYS A 193 30.80 -4.49 -1.56
CA LYS A 193 31.50 -5.79 -1.47
C LYS A 193 30.61 -7.01 -1.61
N ALA A 194 29.32 -6.88 -1.32
CA ALA A 194 28.40 -8.00 -1.40
C ALA A 194 28.17 -8.39 -2.87
N ASN A 195 28.36 -9.68 -3.16
CA ASN A 195 27.98 -10.22 -4.45
C ASN A 195 26.46 -10.31 -4.53
N VAL A 196 25.89 -9.91 -5.66
CA VAL A 196 24.50 -10.17 -5.96
C VAL A 196 24.34 -11.66 -6.22
N LYS A 197 23.57 -12.35 -5.38
CA LYS A 197 23.20 -13.75 -5.59
C LYS A 197 21.79 -13.79 -6.16
N PRO A 198 21.61 -14.13 -7.44
CA PRO A 198 20.30 -14.49 -7.96
C PRO A 198 19.95 -15.87 -7.41
N TYR A 199 18.79 -15.99 -6.80
CA TYR A 199 18.21 -17.27 -6.41
C TYR A 199 17.12 -17.61 -7.41
N ASP A 200 16.88 -18.91 -7.61
CA ASP A 200 15.86 -19.37 -8.53
C ASP A 200 14.45 -19.22 -7.94
N PHE A 201 13.47 -19.17 -8.82
CA PHE A 201 12.05 -19.17 -8.49
C PHE A 201 11.33 -20.15 -9.41
N HIS A 202 10.53 -21.04 -8.81
CA HIS A 202 9.74 -22.02 -9.56
C HIS A 202 8.30 -22.09 -9.01
N PRO A 203 7.28 -21.84 -9.84
CA PRO A 203 5.92 -22.14 -9.47
C PRO A 203 5.72 -23.66 -9.36
N VAL A 204 4.94 -24.10 -8.38
CA VAL A 204 4.66 -25.53 -8.11
C VAL A 204 3.18 -25.80 -8.29
N GLY A 205 2.84 -26.65 -9.24
CA GLY A 205 1.45 -27.00 -9.56
C GLY A 205 0.68 -25.83 -10.21
N ASP A 206 -0.63 -26.03 -10.30
CA ASP A 206 -1.50 -25.04 -10.91
C ASP A 206 -1.93 -23.94 -9.92
N THR A 207 -2.17 -22.74 -10.43
CA THR A 207 -2.83 -21.69 -9.66
C THR A 207 -4.27 -22.10 -9.35
N THR A 208 -4.65 -22.01 -8.10
CA THR A 208 -6.00 -22.29 -7.62
C THR A 208 -6.74 -21.02 -7.21
N SER A 209 -8.06 -21.04 -7.23
CA SER A 209 -8.91 -19.94 -6.75
C SER A 209 -9.75 -20.39 -5.57
N THR A 210 -9.99 -19.49 -4.63
CA THR A 210 -10.89 -19.75 -3.49
C THR A 210 -12.36 -19.81 -3.87
N LEU A 211 -12.72 -19.31 -5.03
CA LEU A 211 -14.05 -19.39 -5.64
C LEU A 211 -13.93 -19.86 -7.08
N THR A 212 -14.84 -20.72 -7.52
CA THR A 212 -15.00 -21.03 -8.94
C THR A 212 -15.52 -19.81 -9.70
N ASP A 213 -15.39 -19.80 -11.02
CA ASP A 213 -15.93 -18.73 -11.86
C ASP A 213 -17.44 -18.56 -11.66
N GLU A 214 -18.19 -19.65 -11.55
CA GLU A 214 -19.63 -19.58 -11.32
C GLU A 214 -20.00 -19.05 -9.92
N GLN A 215 -19.25 -19.43 -8.88
CA GLN A 215 -19.44 -18.86 -7.54
C GLN A 215 -19.14 -17.36 -7.51
N HIS A 216 -18.11 -16.91 -8.22
CA HIS A 216 -17.82 -15.49 -8.33
C HIS A 216 -18.93 -14.73 -9.09
N LYS A 217 -19.40 -15.27 -10.21
CA LYS A 217 -20.54 -14.70 -10.93
C LYS A 217 -21.80 -14.62 -10.07
N GLU A 218 -22.06 -15.64 -9.26
CA GLU A 218 -23.19 -15.61 -8.33
C GLU A 218 -23.05 -14.47 -7.30
N ASN A 219 -21.83 -14.22 -6.77
CA ASN A 219 -21.59 -13.08 -5.91
C ASN A 219 -21.82 -11.75 -6.63
N VAL A 220 -21.40 -11.63 -7.90
CA VAL A 220 -21.69 -10.46 -8.74
C VAL A 220 -23.19 -10.24 -8.90
N ARG A 221 -23.95 -11.30 -9.20
CA ARG A 221 -25.44 -11.23 -9.33
C ARG A 221 -26.08 -10.72 -8.02
N LYS A 222 -25.62 -11.21 -6.85
CA LYS A 222 -26.09 -10.73 -5.54
C LYS A 222 -25.75 -9.25 -5.34
N CYS A 223 -24.55 -8.81 -5.72
CA CYS A 223 -24.17 -7.41 -5.70
C CYS A 223 -25.06 -6.53 -6.57
N ILE A 224 -25.40 -6.99 -7.80
CA ILE A 224 -26.35 -6.31 -8.69
C ILE A 224 -27.72 -6.15 -8.00
N GLN A 225 -28.20 -7.19 -7.30
CA GLN A 225 -29.46 -7.12 -6.56
C GLN A 225 -29.41 -6.09 -5.39
N HIS A 226 -28.26 -5.98 -4.71
CA HIS A 226 -28.06 -4.94 -3.70
C HIS A 226 -28.08 -3.52 -4.30
N CYS A 227 -27.47 -3.35 -5.47
CA CYS A 227 -27.52 -2.08 -6.20
C CYS A 227 -28.96 -1.74 -6.63
N LEU A 228 -29.71 -2.69 -7.18
CA LEU A 228 -31.11 -2.50 -7.63
C LEU A 228 -32.06 -2.18 -6.49
N ARG A 229 -31.81 -2.72 -5.28
CA ARG A 229 -32.58 -2.41 -4.07
C ARG A 229 -32.23 -1.07 -3.46
N GLY A 230 -31.12 -0.44 -3.89
CA GLY A 230 -30.65 0.83 -3.33
C GLY A 230 -29.84 0.70 -2.04
N ASP A 231 -29.36 -0.51 -1.73
CA ASP A 231 -28.47 -0.74 -0.58
C ASP A 231 -27.11 -0.05 -0.80
N VAL A 232 -26.61 -0.10 -2.05
CA VAL A 232 -25.36 0.53 -2.50
C VAL A 232 -25.51 1.06 -3.92
N PHE A 233 -24.71 2.04 -4.30
CA PHE A 233 -24.57 2.50 -5.68
C PHE A 233 -23.54 1.67 -6.45
N GLN A 234 -22.46 1.30 -5.77
CA GLN A 234 -21.38 0.46 -6.26
C GLN A 234 -20.83 -0.39 -5.13
N ILE A 235 -20.37 -1.58 -5.47
CA ILE A 235 -19.69 -2.49 -4.54
C ILE A 235 -18.59 -3.25 -5.28
N VAL A 236 -17.43 -3.40 -4.64
CA VAL A 236 -16.30 -4.14 -5.20
C VAL A 236 -16.24 -5.52 -4.58
N VAL A 237 -16.56 -6.55 -5.36
CA VAL A 237 -16.45 -7.95 -4.94
C VAL A 237 -15.21 -8.58 -5.56
N SER A 238 -14.50 -9.41 -4.80
CA SER A 238 -13.21 -9.96 -5.20
C SER A 238 -13.09 -11.46 -4.95
N ARG A 239 -12.06 -12.07 -5.51
CA ARG A 239 -11.65 -13.43 -5.21
C ARG A 239 -10.14 -13.56 -5.11
N ARG A 240 -9.69 -14.50 -4.28
CA ARG A 240 -8.29 -14.82 -4.03
C ARG A 240 -7.82 -15.98 -4.88
N PHE A 241 -6.58 -15.88 -5.33
CA PHE A 241 -5.83 -16.92 -6.00
C PHE A 241 -4.64 -17.32 -5.15
N VAL A 242 -4.25 -18.58 -5.26
CA VAL A 242 -3.14 -19.18 -4.52
C VAL A 242 -2.25 -19.92 -5.51
N GLN A 243 -0.95 -19.63 -5.48
CA GLN A 243 0.09 -20.33 -6.21
C GLN A 243 1.16 -20.81 -5.24
N LYS A 244 1.45 -22.10 -5.24
CA LYS A 244 2.59 -22.64 -4.53
C LYS A 244 3.86 -22.34 -5.32
N TYR A 245 4.97 -22.16 -4.62
CA TYR A 245 6.26 -21.90 -5.24
C TYR A 245 7.42 -22.40 -4.36
N GLU A 246 8.57 -22.58 -5.00
CA GLU A 246 9.87 -22.82 -4.38
C GLU A 246 10.87 -21.74 -4.82
N GLY A 247 11.82 -21.44 -3.94
CA GLY A 247 12.88 -20.48 -4.22
C GLY A 247 12.59 -19.05 -3.76
N ASP A 248 12.94 -18.06 -4.56
CA ASP A 248 13.02 -16.66 -4.17
C ASP A 248 11.90 -15.79 -4.77
N ASP A 249 10.99 -15.37 -3.93
CA ASP A 249 9.89 -14.49 -4.32
C ASP A 249 10.34 -13.05 -4.71
N PHE A 250 11.55 -12.64 -4.35
CA PHE A 250 12.10 -11.37 -4.86
C PHE A 250 12.34 -11.41 -6.38
N LYS A 251 12.63 -12.57 -6.93
CA LYS A 251 12.71 -12.75 -8.39
C LYS A 251 11.37 -12.48 -9.06
N LEU A 252 10.26 -12.91 -8.40
CA LEU A 252 8.91 -12.58 -8.84
C LEU A 252 8.60 -11.07 -8.75
N TYR A 253 9.03 -10.40 -7.69
CA TYR A 253 8.91 -8.94 -7.60
C TYR A 253 9.62 -8.25 -8.77
N ARG A 254 10.84 -8.67 -9.12
CA ARG A 254 11.60 -8.12 -10.26
C ARG A 254 10.86 -8.34 -11.58
N ALA A 255 10.28 -9.53 -11.78
CA ALA A 255 9.45 -9.82 -12.95
C ALA A 255 8.22 -8.89 -13.01
N LEU A 256 7.47 -8.76 -11.91
CA LEU A 256 6.30 -7.88 -11.84
C LEU A 256 6.68 -6.42 -12.12
N ARG A 257 7.75 -5.93 -11.51
CA ARG A 257 8.29 -4.59 -11.73
C ARG A 257 8.61 -4.30 -13.20
N SER A 258 9.10 -5.28 -13.93
CA SER A 258 9.50 -5.12 -15.34
C SER A 258 8.31 -5.00 -16.29
N ILE A 259 7.18 -5.63 -15.97
CA ILE A 259 6.00 -5.68 -16.86
C ILE A 259 4.86 -4.76 -16.43
N ASN A 260 4.87 -4.33 -15.19
CA ASN A 260 3.83 -3.46 -14.62
C ASN A 260 4.45 -2.36 -13.76
N PRO A 261 5.27 -1.45 -14.34
CA PRO A 261 5.79 -0.32 -13.60
C PRO A 261 4.64 0.59 -13.17
N SER A 262 4.66 1.01 -11.91
CA SER A 262 3.61 1.82 -11.27
C SER A 262 4.23 2.86 -10.35
N PRO A 263 3.51 3.92 -9.96
CA PRO A 263 4.01 4.92 -9.01
C PRO A 263 4.46 4.34 -7.67
N TYR A 264 3.86 3.22 -7.25
CA TYR A 264 4.21 2.54 -6.01
C TYR A 264 4.61 1.10 -6.27
N LEU A 265 5.92 0.86 -6.28
CA LEU A 265 6.52 -0.45 -6.30
C LEU A 265 7.08 -0.73 -4.91
N PHE A 266 6.81 -1.89 -4.35
CA PHE A 266 7.24 -2.21 -3.01
C PHE A 266 7.52 -3.69 -2.80
N TYR A 267 8.51 -3.96 -1.95
CA TYR A 267 8.82 -5.27 -1.41
C TYR A 267 9.15 -5.13 0.06
N PHE A 268 8.29 -5.64 0.92
CA PHE A 268 8.47 -5.65 2.37
C PHE A 268 8.71 -7.07 2.86
N ASP A 269 9.83 -7.30 3.51
CA ASP A 269 10.10 -8.52 4.26
C ASP A 269 9.80 -8.28 5.73
N PHE A 270 8.77 -8.95 6.25
CA PHE A 270 8.38 -8.92 7.67
C PHE A 270 8.91 -10.13 8.46
N GLY A 271 9.86 -10.89 7.89
CA GLY A 271 10.44 -12.08 8.48
C GLY A 271 9.63 -13.34 8.17
N GLY A 272 8.44 -13.48 8.77
CA GLY A 272 7.57 -14.65 8.56
C GLY A 272 6.74 -14.62 7.28
N TYR A 273 6.61 -13.48 6.65
CA TYR A 273 5.86 -13.27 5.41
C TYR A 273 6.37 -12.04 4.68
N ARG A 274 6.01 -11.93 3.41
CA ARG A 274 6.37 -10.78 2.57
C ARG A 274 5.14 -10.20 1.87
N ILE A 275 5.14 -8.90 1.67
CA ILE A 275 4.12 -8.19 0.89
C ILE A 275 4.86 -7.42 -0.19
N PHE A 276 4.58 -7.71 -1.46
CA PHE A 276 5.23 -7.03 -2.57
C PHE A 276 4.29 -6.87 -3.76
N GLY A 277 4.43 -5.75 -4.44
CA GLY A 277 3.50 -5.43 -5.50
C GLY A 277 3.86 -4.19 -6.30
N SER A 278 2.95 -3.84 -7.19
CA SER A 278 3.03 -2.69 -8.09
C SER A 278 1.68 -1.99 -8.13
N SER A 279 1.46 -1.07 -7.19
CA SER A 279 0.19 -0.34 -7.07
C SER A 279 0.18 0.94 -7.88
N PRO A 280 -0.84 1.18 -8.70
CA PRO A 280 -0.99 2.44 -9.42
C PRO A 280 -1.63 3.55 -8.58
N GLU A 281 -2.21 3.25 -7.42
CA GLU A 281 -3.20 4.11 -6.78
C GLU A 281 -2.79 4.53 -5.37
N THR A 282 -2.83 5.85 -5.14
CA THR A 282 -2.68 6.44 -3.80
C THR A 282 -4.01 6.32 -3.06
N HIS A 283 -3.98 5.82 -1.83
CA HIS A 283 -5.15 5.91 -0.95
C HIS A 283 -5.29 7.30 -0.35
N ASN A 284 -4.25 7.73 0.37
CA ASN A 284 -4.23 9.00 1.07
C ASN A 284 -2.79 9.51 1.18
N ARG A 285 -2.61 10.80 1.01
CA ARG A 285 -1.32 11.48 1.20
C ARG A 285 -1.55 12.76 2.01
N ILE A 286 -0.75 12.95 3.05
CA ILE A 286 -0.74 14.17 3.85
C ILE A 286 0.67 14.76 3.79
N VAL A 287 0.78 16.03 3.46
CA VAL A 287 2.02 16.81 3.47
C VAL A 287 1.77 18.12 4.21
N GLY A 288 2.43 18.29 5.33
CA GLY A 288 2.14 19.40 6.24
C GLY A 288 0.69 19.34 6.72
N ASN A 289 -0.09 20.36 6.39
CA ASN A 289 -1.51 20.42 6.74
C ASN A 289 -2.46 20.14 5.56
N LYS A 290 -1.96 19.58 4.46
CA LYS A 290 -2.78 19.27 3.29
C LYS A 290 -2.93 17.77 3.09
N ALA A 291 -4.16 17.32 2.99
CA ALA A 291 -4.52 15.96 2.64
C ALA A 291 -4.98 15.87 1.18
N PHE A 292 -4.63 14.75 0.53
CA PHE A 292 -4.91 14.50 -0.88
C PHE A 292 -5.41 13.08 -1.09
N ILE A 293 -6.43 12.95 -1.92
CA ILE A 293 -6.86 11.67 -2.51
C ILE A 293 -6.88 11.85 -4.02
N ASP A 294 -6.28 10.91 -4.74
CA ASP A 294 -6.19 10.94 -6.19
C ASP A 294 -7.03 9.81 -6.81
N PRO A 295 -8.36 10.01 -7.02
CA PRO A 295 -9.19 9.00 -7.64
C PRO A 295 -8.74 8.70 -9.07
N ILE A 296 -8.57 7.42 -9.36
CA ILE A 296 -8.29 6.90 -10.69
C ILE A 296 -9.49 6.07 -11.13
N ALA A 297 -10.13 6.46 -12.23
CA ALA A 297 -11.13 5.66 -12.89
C ALA A 297 -10.92 5.75 -14.39
N GLY A 298 -11.09 4.62 -15.03
CA GLY A 298 -10.77 4.52 -16.44
C GLY A 298 -9.30 4.24 -16.70
N THR A 299 -9.07 3.14 -17.38
CA THR A 299 -7.72 2.70 -17.77
C THR A 299 -7.77 2.17 -19.17
N THR A 300 -6.88 2.63 -20.03
CA THR A 300 -6.66 2.04 -21.34
C THR A 300 -5.19 1.69 -21.53
N LYS A 301 -4.95 0.68 -22.34
CA LYS A 301 -3.60 0.23 -22.64
C LYS A 301 -2.90 1.22 -23.55
N ARG A 302 -1.64 1.48 -23.26
CA ARG A 302 -0.76 2.25 -24.11
C ARG A 302 -0.10 1.36 -25.16
N THR A 303 -0.10 1.81 -26.41
CA THR A 303 0.51 1.07 -27.54
C THR A 303 1.93 1.52 -27.83
N GLY A 304 2.29 2.72 -27.41
CA GLY A 304 3.55 3.40 -27.76
C GLY A 304 3.46 4.19 -29.08
N ASP A 305 2.39 4.02 -29.83
CA ASP A 305 2.08 4.85 -30.99
C ASP A 305 1.30 6.08 -30.54
N ILE A 306 1.83 7.26 -30.83
CA ILE A 306 1.30 8.54 -30.33
C ILE A 306 -0.16 8.77 -30.79
N GLU A 307 -0.47 8.42 -32.03
CA GLU A 307 -1.79 8.66 -32.60
C GLU A 307 -2.82 7.67 -32.05
N GLN A 308 -2.45 6.42 -31.90
CA GLN A 308 -3.31 5.39 -31.29
C GLN A 308 -3.55 5.69 -29.81
N ASP A 309 -2.50 6.08 -29.08
CA ASP A 309 -2.59 6.45 -27.66
C ASP A 309 -3.48 7.67 -27.47
N ARG A 310 -3.41 8.67 -28.38
CA ARG A 310 -4.28 9.85 -28.36
C ARG A 310 -5.75 9.48 -28.58
N LYS A 311 -6.04 8.60 -29.56
CA LYS A 311 -7.40 8.10 -29.81
C LYS A 311 -7.95 7.30 -28.62
N ALA A 312 -7.12 6.46 -28.02
CA ALA A 312 -7.49 5.70 -26.81
C ALA A 312 -7.81 6.63 -25.63
N ALA A 313 -7.02 7.66 -25.42
CA ALA A 313 -7.24 8.69 -24.41
C ALA A 313 -8.55 9.48 -24.66
N GLU A 314 -8.81 9.87 -25.91
CA GLU A 314 -10.04 10.56 -26.29
C GLU A 314 -11.28 9.68 -26.13
N PHE A 315 -11.18 8.40 -26.49
CA PHE A 315 -12.24 7.42 -26.23
C PHE A 315 -12.53 7.30 -24.73
N LEU A 316 -11.49 7.11 -23.90
CA LEU A 316 -11.62 7.01 -22.45
C LEU A 316 -12.26 8.27 -21.83
N ARG A 317 -11.85 9.45 -22.29
CA ARG A 317 -12.40 10.74 -21.84
C ARG A 317 -13.91 10.87 -22.12
N ASN A 318 -14.39 10.27 -23.20
CA ASN A 318 -15.78 10.40 -23.65
C ASN A 318 -16.66 9.19 -23.28
N ASP A 319 -16.09 8.12 -22.71
CA ASP A 319 -16.85 6.94 -22.33
C ASP A 319 -17.83 7.28 -21.18
N PRO A 320 -19.16 7.11 -21.37
CA PRO A 320 -20.14 7.50 -20.36
C PRO A 320 -20.06 6.68 -19.07
N LYS A 321 -19.67 5.38 -19.14
CA LYS A 321 -19.55 4.49 -17.98
C LYS A 321 -18.37 4.92 -17.13
N GLU A 322 -17.19 5.05 -17.74
CA GLU A 322 -15.97 5.47 -17.07
C GLU A 322 -16.12 6.87 -16.44
N ASN A 323 -16.80 7.77 -17.15
CA ASN A 323 -17.09 9.10 -16.64
C ASN A 323 -18.03 9.09 -15.45
N ALA A 324 -19.07 8.27 -15.44
CA ALA A 324 -20.01 8.16 -14.32
C ALA A 324 -19.33 7.57 -13.08
N GLU A 325 -18.51 6.54 -13.26
CA GLU A 325 -17.71 5.95 -12.20
C GLU A 325 -16.71 6.97 -11.63
N HIS A 326 -16.00 7.68 -12.49
CA HIS A 326 -15.03 8.70 -12.07
C HIS A 326 -15.66 9.82 -11.24
N VAL A 327 -16.81 10.35 -11.67
CA VAL A 327 -17.57 11.37 -10.90
C VAL A 327 -17.90 10.85 -9.50
N MET A 328 -18.38 9.62 -9.41
CA MET A 328 -18.74 8.99 -8.14
C MET A 328 -17.51 8.85 -7.22
N LEU A 329 -16.36 8.45 -7.73
CA LEU A 329 -15.12 8.30 -6.95
C LEU A 329 -14.58 9.66 -6.49
N VAL A 330 -14.68 10.70 -7.31
CA VAL A 330 -14.31 12.08 -6.92
C VAL A 330 -15.23 12.58 -5.80
N ASP A 331 -16.53 12.32 -5.90
CA ASP A 331 -17.48 12.74 -4.86
C ASP A 331 -17.27 11.97 -3.55
N LEU A 332 -16.94 10.67 -3.63
CA LEU A 332 -16.57 9.87 -2.48
C LEU A 332 -15.30 10.39 -1.79
N ALA A 333 -14.26 10.75 -2.57
CA ALA A 333 -13.03 11.35 -2.04
C ALA A 333 -13.29 12.71 -1.37
N ARG A 334 -14.16 13.54 -1.96
CA ARG A 334 -14.60 14.79 -1.33
C ARG A 334 -15.29 14.54 0.00
N ASN A 335 -16.17 13.56 0.06
CA ASN A 335 -16.89 13.18 1.29
C ASN A 335 -15.91 12.68 2.36
N ASP A 336 -14.99 11.80 2.00
CA ASP A 336 -13.99 11.26 2.91
C ASP A 336 -13.13 12.37 3.53
N LEU A 337 -12.55 13.27 2.72
CA LEU A 337 -11.76 14.40 3.23
C LEU A 337 -12.60 15.40 4.05
N SER A 338 -13.86 15.59 3.72
CA SER A 338 -14.73 16.55 4.42
C SER A 338 -15.00 16.17 5.88
N ARG A 339 -14.66 14.96 6.30
CA ARG A 339 -14.80 14.53 7.71
C ARG A 339 -13.80 15.24 8.63
N ASN A 340 -12.59 15.53 8.13
CA ASN A 340 -11.50 16.09 8.94
C ASN A 340 -10.85 17.34 8.32
N CYS A 341 -11.21 17.71 7.09
CA CYS A 341 -10.63 18.82 6.36
C CYS A 341 -11.64 19.91 6.10
N HIS A 342 -11.16 21.14 6.04
CA HIS A 342 -11.90 22.29 5.51
C HIS A 342 -11.36 22.69 4.14
N GLY A 343 -12.15 23.50 3.39
CA GLY A 343 -11.76 23.96 2.06
C GLY A 343 -11.55 22.84 1.05
N VAL A 344 -12.31 21.76 1.19
CA VAL A 344 -12.20 20.59 0.28
C VAL A 344 -12.57 21.01 -1.14
N LYS A 345 -11.66 20.72 -2.08
CA LYS A 345 -11.81 21.11 -3.49
C LYS A 345 -11.21 20.07 -4.42
N VAL A 346 -11.58 20.15 -5.69
CA VAL A 346 -10.96 19.39 -6.77
C VAL A 346 -9.88 20.26 -7.40
N ASP A 347 -8.62 19.87 -7.25
CA ASP A 347 -7.48 20.66 -7.75
C ASP A 347 -7.36 20.53 -9.28
N PHE A 348 -7.52 19.31 -9.80
CA PHE A 348 -7.68 19.03 -11.22
C PHE A 348 -8.69 17.90 -11.43
N TYR A 349 -9.38 17.94 -12.56
CA TYR A 349 -10.51 17.06 -12.83
C TYR A 349 -10.39 16.38 -14.19
N LYS A 350 -10.41 15.04 -14.18
CA LYS A 350 -10.33 14.20 -15.40
C LYS A 350 -9.11 14.50 -16.26
N ASP A 351 -7.95 14.58 -15.61
CA ASP A 351 -6.69 14.75 -16.30
C ASP A 351 -6.21 13.41 -16.89
N MET A 352 -5.74 13.44 -18.13
CA MET A 352 -5.24 12.24 -18.81
C MET A 352 -3.77 12.08 -18.51
N GLN A 353 -3.43 11.07 -17.71
CA GLN A 353 -2.06 10.76 -17.36
C GLN A 353 -1.54 9.57 -18.16
N PHE A 354 -0.43 9.81 -18.88
CA PHE A 354 0.22 8.82 -19.72
C PHE A 354 1.40 8.20 -18.99
N TYR A 355 1.23 6.94 -18.58
CA TYR A 355 2.31 6.14 -18.01
C TYR A 355 2.99 5.29 -19.10
N SER A 356 4.00 4.53 -18.76
CA SER A 356 4.74 3.72 -19.74
C SER A 356 3.87 2.70 -20.49
N HIS A 357 2.86 2.12 -19.84
CA HIS A 357 2.07 0.99 -20.37
C HIS A 357 0.57 1.24 -20.35
N VAL A 358 0.10 2.27 -19.65
CA VAL A 358 -1.31 2.57 -19.49
C VAL A 358 -1.56 4.08 -19.55
N ILE A 359 -2.79 4.45 -19.89
CA ILE A 359 -3.32 5.80 -19.79
C ILE A 359 -4.44 5.77 -18.77
N HIS A 360 -4.39 6.65 -17.79
CA HIS A 360 -5.41 6.78 -16.75
C HIS A 360 -6.12 8.10 -16.80
N LEU A 361 -7.38 8.10 -16.41
CA LEU A 361 -8.16 9.28 -16.10
C LEU A 361 -8.05 9.54 -14.59
N VAL A 362 -7.41 10.64 -14.22
CA VAL A 362 -7.07 10.96 -12.82
C VAL A 362 -7.67 12.31 -12.43
N SER A 363 -8.16 12.39 -11.20
CA SER A 363 -8.49 13.66 -10.56
C SER A 363 -7.75 13.77 -9.23
N ARG A 364 -7.63 14.98 -8.70
CA ARG A 364 -7.10 15.20 -7.35
C ARG A 364 -8.12 15.96 -6.52
N VAL A 365 -8.43 15.42 -5.36
CA VAL A 365 -9.19 16.09 -4.32
C VAL A 365 -8.25 16.45 -3.20
N SER A 366 -8.26 17.70 -2.76
CA SER A 366 -7.46 18.18 -1.65
C SER A 366 -8.33 18.83 -0.58
N GLY A 367 -7.82 18.79 0.66
CA GLY A 367 -8.41 19.47 1.79
C GLY A 367 -7.33 20.00 2.71
N THR A 368 -7.69 20.93 3.58
CA THR A 368 -6.78 21.49 4.57
C THR A 368 -7.17 21.01 5.96
N LEU A 369 -6.21 20.42 6.66
CA LEU A 369 -6.32 20.01 8.05
C LEU A 369 -6.03 21.19 8.98
N ASP A 370 -6.64 21.21 10.16
CA ASP A 370 -6.28 22.17 11.21
C ASP A 370 -4.84 21.94 11.66
N LYS A 371 -4.21 22.99 12.20
CA LYS A 371 -2.78 22.94 12.59
C LYS A 371 -2.43 21.81 13.56
N ASP A 372 -3.35 21.47 14.44
CA ASP A 372 -3.16 20.44 15.48
C ASP A 372 -4.02 19.18 15.18
N ALA A 373 -4.42 18.98 13.93
CA ALA A 373 -5.24 17.85 13.53
C ALA A 373 -4.51 16.52 13.74
N ASP A 374 -5.27 15.50 14.05
CA ASP A 374 -4.79 14.13 14.13
C ASP A 374 -4.77 13.50 12.73
N HIS A 375 -3.58 13.45 12.11
CA HIS A 375 -3.38 12.91 10.76
C HIS A 375 -3.66 11.40 10.69
N ILE A 376 -3.39 10.67 11.78
CA ILE A 376 -3.69 9.23 11.84
C ILE A 376 -5.20 9.02 11.88
N LYS A 377 -5.93 9.85 12.63
CA LYS A 377 -7.40 9.79 12.64
C LYS A 377 -7.99 10.12 11.26
N GLU A 378 -7.44 11.12 10.58
CA GLU A 378 -7.85 11.44 9.21
C GLU A 378 -7.67 10.23 8.27
N PHE A 379 -6.50 9.59 8.32
CA PHE A 379 -6.24 8.37 7.56
C PHE A 379 -7.25 7.26 7.90
N ILE A 380 -7.53 7.01 9.19
CA ILE A 380 -8.50 6.01 9.64
C ILE A 380 -9.91 6.32 9.11
N ASP A 381 -10.33 7.57 9.15
CA ASP A 381 -11.67 7.99 8.72
C ASP A 381 -11.86 7.93 7.21
N THR A 382 -10.79 8.00 6.42
CA THR A 382 -10.83 7.81 4.96
C THR A 382 -10.70 6.35 4.54
N PHE A 383 -10.22 5.48 5.43
CA PHE A 383 -9.96 4.06 5.17
C PHE A 383 -11.24 3.20 5.16
N PRO A 384 -11.31 2.13 4.32
CA PRO A 384 -10.45 1.85 3.18
C PRO A 384 -10.86 2.67 1.94
N ALA A 385 -10.07 2.55 0.87
CA ALA A 385 -10.38 3.24 -0.39
C ALA A 385 -11.74 2.83 -0.95
N GLY A 386 -12.49 3.80 -1.46
CA GLY A 386 -13.78 3.56 -2.09
C GLY A 386 -13.70 2.68 -3.33
N THR A 387 -12.59 2.77 -4.07
CA THR A 387 -12.29 1.93 -5.25
C THR A 387 -12.14 0.45 -4.92
N LEU A 388 -11.96 0.09 -3.65
CA LEU A 388 -11.86 -1.30 -3.17
C LEU A 388 -13.02 -1.72 -2.25
N SER A 389 -13.93 -0.83 -1.94
CA SER A 389 -15.08 -1.10 -1.07
C SER A 389 -16.41 -0.83 -1.80
N GLY A 390 -16.79 0.40 -1.93
CA GLY A 390 -18.01 0.83 -2.60
C GLY A 390 -18.64 2.06 -1.97
N ALA A 391 -19.83 2.38 -2.38
CA ALA A 391 -20.59 3.54 -1.92
C ALA A 391 -22.07 3.18 -1.69
N PRO A 392 -22.66 3.45 -0.50
CA PRO A 392 -22.03 3.92 0.74
C PRO A 392 -21.03 2.91 1.32
N LYS A 393 -19.89 3.41 1.81
CA LYS A 393 -18.72 2.60 2.17
C LYS A 393 -19.02 1.51 3.21
N VAL A 394 -19.63 1.86 4.34
CA VAL A 394 -19.90 0.92 5.43
C VAL A 394 -20.84 -0.20 4.96
N ARG A 395 -21.92 0.14 4.25
CA ARG A 395 -22.86 -0.86 3.75
C ARG A 395 -22.22 -1.80 2.73
N ALA A 396 -21.41 -1.26 1.83
CA ALA A 396 -20.65 -2.06 0.87
C ALA A 396 -19.74 -3.07 1.59
N MET A 397 -19.00 -2.64 2.61
CA MET A 397 -18.11 -3.52 3.37
C MET A 397 -18.84 -4.62 4.13
N GLN A 398 -20.03 -4.35 4.67
CA GLN A 398 -20.86 -5.36 5.30
C GLN A 398 -21.27 -6.46 4.30
N ILE A 399 -21.73 -6.06 3.12
CA ILE A 399 -22.12 -7.00 2.05
C ILE A 399 -20.88 -7.80 1.56
N ILE A 400 -19.73 -7.15 1.38
CA ILE A 400 -18.48 -7.83 1.04
C ILE A 400 -18.16 -8.93 2.06
N SER A 401 -18.25 -8.61 3.35
CA SER A 401 -18.00 -9.58 4.42
C SER A 401 -18.98 -10.76 4.41
N GLU A 402 -20.23 -10.55 3.97
CA GLU A 402 -21.21 -11.62 3.82
C GLU A 402 -20.90 -12.53 2.64
N LEU A 403 -20.48 -11.95 1.48
CA LEU A 403 -20.33 -12.64 0.22
C LEU A 403 -18.98 -13.32 0.03
N GLU A 404 -17.89 -12.70 0.47
CA GLU A 404 -16.55 -13.28 0.32
C GLU A 404 -16.32 -14.40 1.35
N PRO A 405 -15.74 -15.55 0.95
CA PRO A 405 -15.66 -16.71 1.83
C PRO A 405 -14.66 -16.56 2.97
N HIS A 406 -13.73 -15.62 2.86
CA HIS A 406 -12.65 -15.34 3.81
C HIS A 406 -12.41 -13.84 3.94
N ASN A 407 -11.65 -13.42 4.96
CA ASN A 407 -11.20 -12.04 5.04
C ASN A 407 -10.21 -11.69 3.92
N ARG A 408 -10.05 -10.40 3.63
CA ARG A 408 -9.17 -9.93 2.54
C ARG A 408 -7.70 -9.88 2.93
N GLY A 409 -7.40 -9.76 4.22
CA GLY A 409 -6.03 -9.51 4.66
C GLY A 409 -5.50 -8.19 4.12
N ALA A 410 -4.31 -8.22 3.52
CA ALA A 410 -3.67 -7.02 2.99
C ALA A 410 -4.36 -6.46 1.73
N TYR A 411 -5.01 -7.29 0.91
CA TYR A 411 -5.69 -6.83 -0.31
C TYR A 411 -6.76 -5.78 -0.01
N GLY A 412 -6.68 -4.65 -0.69
CA GLY A 412 -7.58 -3.51 -0.48
C GLY A 412 -7.29 -2.68 0.76
N GLY A 413 -6.25 -3.04 1.52
CA GLY A 413 -5.67 -2.20 2.56
C GLY A 413 -4.67 -1.20 1.99
N CYS A 414 -3.79 -0.69 2.86
CA CYS A 414 -2.78 0.32 2.50
C CYS A 414 -1.38 -0.12 2.91
N ILE A 415 -0.38 0.37 2.17
CA ILE A 415 1.03 0.16 2.47
C ILE A 415 1.79 1.46 2.19
N GLY A 416 2.72 1.81 3.05
CA GLY A 416 3.45 3.04 2.84
C GLY A 416 4.19 3.56 4.06
N PHE A 417 4.17 4.87 4.22
CA PHE A 417 5.00 5.64 5.15
C PHE A 417 4.16 6.55 6.05
N ILE A 418 4.56 6.64 7.31
CA ILE A 418 4.09 7.62 8.31
C ILE A 418 5.32 8.34 8.86
N GLY A 419 5.47 9.61 8.54
CA GLY A 419 6.59 10.44 8.99
C GLY A 419 6.49 10.83 10.48
N LEU A 420 7.63 11.04 11.12
CA LEU A 420 7.66 11.56 12.49
C LEU A 420 7.14 13.01 12.59
N ASN A 421 7.12 13.72 11.48
CA ASN A 421 6.52 15.05 11.33
C ASN A 421 5.02 15.05 11.09
N GLY A 422 4.39 13.86 10.99
CA GLY A 422 2.98 13.68 10.70
C GLY A 422 2.63 13.57 9.21
N ASP A 423 3.60 13.72 8.30
CA ASP A 423 3.37 13.44 6.88
C ASP A 423 3.02 11.96 6.68
N LEU A 424 2.21 11.70 5.68
CA LEU A 424 1.71 10.36 5.42
C LEU A 424 1.60 10.12 3.91
N ASN A 425 2.01 8.93 3.46
CA ASN A 425 1.85 8.50 2.08
C ASN A 425 1.54 7.02 2.04
N GLN A 426 0.31 6.69 1.65
CA GLN A 426 -0.22 5.33 1.66
C GLN A 426 -0.76 4.95 0.28
N ALA A 427 -0.19 3.91 -0.31
CA ALA A 427 -0.70 3.28 -1.52
C ALA A 427 -1.74 2.22 -1.18
N ILE A 428 -2.69 1.98 -2.09
CA ILE A 428 -3.64 0.89 -1.96
C ILE A 428 -2.95 -0.43 -2.29
N VAL A 429 -3.18 -1.47 -1.48
CA VAL A 429 -2.63 -2.80 -1.71
C VAL A 429 -3.46 -3.53 -2.77
N ILE A 430 -3.10 -3.32 -4.03
CA ILE A 430 -3.61 -3.98 -5.22
C ILE A 430 -2.45 -4.37 -6.13
N ARG A 431 -2.65 -5.27 -7.08
CA ARG A 431 -1.57 -5.80 -7.93
C ARG A 431 -0.40 -6.32 -7.09
N THR A 432 -0.72 -7.06 -6.03
CA THR A 432 0.18 -7.40 -4.93
C THR A 432 0.12 -8.89 -4.64
N PHE A 433 1.28 -9.45 -4.31
CA PHE A 433 1.43 -10.78 -3.75
C PHE A 433 1.68 -10.69 -2.24
N ILE A 434 1.07 -11.61 -1.51
CA ILE A 434 1.43 -11.95 -0.13
C ILE A 434 2.10 -13.30 -0.19
N SER A 435 3.35 -13.37 0.26
CA SER A 435 4.17 -14.57 0.24
C SER A 435 4.39 -15.10 1.64
N ARG A 436 4.07 -16.37 1.86
CA ARG A 436 4.27 -17.05 3.15
C ARG A 436 4.36 -18.55 2.97
N ASN A 437 5.34 -19.18 3.59
CA ASN A 437 5.48 -20.64 3.64
C ASN A 437 5.40 -21.33 2.26
N GLY A 438 6.01 -20.75 1.22
CA GLY A 438 5.99 -21.30 -0.14
C GLY A 438 4.64 -21.16 -0.85
N GLU A 439 3.78 -20.28 -0.38
CA GLU A 439 2.52 -19.91 -1.03
C GLU A 439 2.48 -18.42 -1.34
N LEU A 440 1.98 -18.09 -2.53
CA LEU A 440 1.64 -16.74 -2.97
C LEU A 440 0.13 -16.58 -2.94
N TRP A 441 -0.35 -15.56 -2.24
CA TRP A 441 -1.74 -15.14 -2.31
C TRP A 441 -1.82 -13.84 -3.10
N PHE A 442 -2.75 -13.77 -4.04
CA PHE A 442 -3.03 -12.57 -4.81
C PHE A 442 -4.51 -12.49 -5.13
N GLN A 443 -5.03 -11.29 -5.26
CA GLN A 443 -6.47 -11.05 -5.28
C GLN A 443 -6.81 -9.93 -6.25
N ALA A 444 -7.96 -10.03 -6.88
CA ALA A 444 -8.55 -8.98 -7.68
C ALA A 444 -10.06 -9.00 -7.57
N GLY A 445 -10.66 -7.86 -7.87
CA GLY A 445 -12.10 -7.68 -7.90
C GLY A 445 -12.53 -6.66 -8.94
N SER A 446 -13.83 -6.59 -9.15
CA SER A 446 -14.46 -5.63 -10.06
C SER A 446 -15.52 -4.82 -9.34
N GLY A 447 -15.75 -3.60 -9.83
CA GLY A 447 -16.75 -2.68 -9.32
C GLY A 447 -18.12 -2.95 -9.93
N VAL A 448 -19.03 -3.51 -9.14
CA VAL A 448 -20.37 -3.91 -9.57
C VAL A 448 -21.36 -2.78 -9.34
N VAL A 449 -22.13 -2.44 -10.36
CA VAL A 449 -23.23 -1.47 -10.34
C VAL A 449 -24.53 -2.13 -10.83
N ALA A 450 -25.66 -1.45 -10.70
CA ALA A 450 -26.97 -1.99 -11.11
C ALA A 450 -27.06 -2.49 -12.57
N LYS A 451 -26.23 -1.91 -13.48
CA LYS A 451 -26.18 -2.27 -14.90
C LYS A 451 -25.04 -3.22 -15.25
N SER A 452 -24.28 -3.70 -14.27
CA SER A 452 -23.18 -4.66 -14.50
C SER A 452 -23.67 -5.98 -15.06
N ASN A 453 -22.79 -6.69 -15.76
CA ASN A 453 -22.99 -8.03 -16.27
C ASN A 453 -21.99 -8.98 -15.60
N ASP A 454 -22.45 -10.10 -15.08
CA ASP A 454 -21.65 -11.05 -14.30
C ASP A 454 -20.49 -11.66 -15.10
N GLN A 455 -20.67 -11.95 -16.39
CA GLN A 455 -19.60 -12.45 -17.24
C GLN A 455 -18.53 -11.37 -17.51
N TYR A 456 -18.94 -10.13 -17.75
CA TYR A 456 -18.04 -9.01 -17.96
C TYR A 456 -17.20 -8.72 -16.69
N GLU A 457 -17.85 -8.72 -15.51
CA GLU A 457 -17.16 -8.50 -14.24
C GLU A 457 -16.17 -9.62 -13.89
N LEU A 458 -16.49 -10.88 -14.26
CA LEU A 458 -15.57 -12.00 -14.16
C LEU A 458 -14.33 -11.79 -15.05
N GLU A 459 -14.52 -11.38 -16.30
CA GLU A 459 -13.43 -11.10 -17.24
C GLU A 459 -12.58 -9.93 -16.78
N GLU A 460 -13.18 -8.88 -16.24
CA GLU A 460 -12.46 -7.73 -15.65
C GLU A 460 -11.58 -8.17 -14.47
N CYS A 461 -12.10 -9.00 -13.57
CA CYS A 461 -11.35 -9.58 -12.48
C CYS A 461 -10.14 -10.38 -12.99
N ASN A 462 -10.34 -11.25 -13.99
CA ASN A 462 -9.26 -12.04 -14.57
C ASN A 462 -8.23 -11.18 -15.30
N ASN A 463 -8.64 -10.13 -15.99
CA ASN A 463 -7.75 -9.18 -16.67
C ASN A 463 -6.88 -8.44 -15.66
N LYS A 464 -7.42 -8.04 -14.50
CA LYS A 464 -6.66 -7.41 -13.41
C LYS A 464 -5.60 -8.34 -12.81
N LEU A 465 -5.80 -9.65 -12.87
CA LEU A 465 -4.82 -10.66 -12.45
C LEU A 465 -3.75 -10.94 -13.52
N GLY A 466 -4.00 -10.57 -14.77
CA GLY A 466 -3.16 -10.94 -15.91
C GLY A 466 -1.69 -10.54 -15.74
N ALA A 467 -1.42 -9.35 -15.18
CA ALA A 467 -0.05 -8.91 -14.90
C ALA A 467 0.64 -9.78 -13.83
N LEU A 468 -0.10 -10.16 -12.78
CA LEU A 468 0.43 -11.01 -11.69
C LEU A 468 0.71 -12.43 -12.20
N THR A 469 -0.22 -13.02 -12.92
CA THR A 469 -0.04 -14.36 -13.54
C THR A 469 1.12 -14.36 -14.52
N LYS A 470 1.22 -13.33 -15.37
CA LYS A 470 2.32 -13.18 -16.31
C LYS A 470 3.67 -13.03 -15.58
N ALA A 471 3.70 -12.30 -14.47
CA ALA A 471 4.91 -12.14 -13.67
C ALA A 471 5.43 -13.48 -13.12
N ILE A 472 4.54 -14.40 -12.70
CA ILE A 472 4.91 -15.74 -12.23
C ILE A 472 5.65 -16.51 -13.33
N HIS A 473 5.14 -16.50 -14.55
CA HIS A 473 5.79 -17.19 -15.69
C HIS A 473 7.12 -16.54 -16.10
N ILE A 474 7.20 -15.20 -16.06
CA ILE A 474 8.46 -14.50 -16.38
C ILE A 474 9.50 -14.75 -15.30
N ALA A 475 9.10 -14.77 -14.01
CA ALA A 475 10.02 -15.01 -12.92
C ALA A 475 10.74 -16.37 -13.01
N GLU A 476 10.07 -17.38 -13.54
CA GLU A 476 10.68 -18.69 -13.78
C GLU A 476 11.77 -18.66 -14.87
N GLN A 477 11.64 -17.73 -15.83
CA GLN A 477 12.53 -17.61 -16.98
C GLN A 477 13.70 -16.63 -16.78
N LEU A 478 13.62 -15.75 -15.76
CA LEU A 478 14.67 -14.81 -15.40
C LEU A 478 15.87 -15.53 -14.75
#